data_251b6897da8d2e7c4cdf8e960da3438d
#
_entry.id   251b6897da8d2e7c4cdf8e960da3438d
#
_cell.length_a   1.000
_cell.length_b   1.000
_cell.length_c   1.000
_cell.angle_alpha   90.00
_cell.angle_beta   90.00
_cell.angle_gamma   90.00
#
_symmetry.space_group_name_H-M   'P 1'
#
loop_
_entity.id
_entity.type
_entity.pdbx_description
1 polymer ?
#
loop_
_entity_poly.entity_id
_entity_poly.type
_entity_poly.pdbx_seq_one_letter_code
_entity_poly.pdbx_strand_id
1 'polypeptide(L)'
;MVSIVEVTTKAQLRRFVEYPMELYKDVPQYIPGTYDDDLEDWDRKKNPAFEYCQARCWLAMRDGEIVGRIGAILSRKANEKWHTNRLRFTQVDFIDDYQVSRALFATVEDWARQLGCTQIHGPLGFTDLDREGLLVEGFDRRSCFFTYYNHPYYKDHLETLGYAKDVDWIEELITAPTDEKVIQRWEKLSNYVLKRQKFHVKKARTRLDYPGLVRQVFQLVNTAYSPLYGTVELSEAQIKRYAGKFAPLINPQLTCFVMNEENEMVAFGVAAPSIAEALRKHKGRLFPTGWVDLLKAFRKNDTVDLLLIAVRPDLQSKGVNAVVISQVMRGAFDMGIRWAETGPMLEMNQKVQTQWQGFPLEQHKRRRCFIKDLAPAAQTAAPKEMAGV
;
A
#
# COMPACT_ATOMS: atom_id res chain seq x y z
N MET A 1 -29.15 15.74 -9.74
CA MET A 1 -28.74 14.60 -10.59
C MET A 1 -27.22 14.42 -10.43
N VAL A 2 -26.69 13.19 -10.36
CA VAL A 2 -25.25 12.96 -10.31
C VAL A 2 -24.67 13.03 -11.71
N SER A 3 -23.63 13.84 -11.91
CA SER A 3 -22.83 13.91 -13.14
C SER A 3 -21.40 13.48 -12.89
N ILE A 4 -20.78 12.80 -13.86
CA ILE A 4 -19.39 12.36 -13.76
C ILE A 4 -18.50 13.25 -14.64
N VAL A 5 -17.42 13.75 -14.05
CA VAL A 5 -16.47 14.64 -14.71
C VAL A 5 -15.10 13.97 -14.70
N GLU A 6 -14.52 13.74 -15.88
CA GLU A 6 -13.14 13.27 -16.00
C GLU A 6 -12.16 14.36 -15.54
N VAL A 7 -11.16 13.98 -14.74
CA VAL A 7 -10.13 14.87 -14.24
C VAL A 7 -9.06 15.06 -15.33
N THR A 8 -9.05 16.22 -15.97
CA THR A 8 -8.12 16.54 -17.07
C THR A 8 -7.22 17.73 -16.77
N THR A 9 -7.55 18.52 -15.75
CA THR A 9 -6.79 19.71 -15.37
C THR A 9 -6.12 19.56 -14.00
N LYS A 10 -5.06 20.32 -13.77
CA LYS A 10 -4.38 20.36 -12.47
C LYS A 10 -5.31 20.82 -11.33
N ALA A 11 -6.22 21.73 -11.60
CA ALA A 11 -7.19 22.20 -10.61
C ALA A 11 -8.16 21.07 -10.20
N GLN A 12 -8.67 20.33 -11.17
CA GLN A 12 -9.50 19.15 -10.90
C GLN A 12 -8.73 18.06 -10.15
N LEU A 13 -7.46 17.82 -10.52
CA LEU A 13 -6.62 16.82 -9.83
C LEU A 13 -6.40 17.19 -8.36
N ARG A 14 -6.18 18.47 -8.04
CA ARG A 14 -6.10 18.93 -6.66
C ARG A 14 -7.39 18.63 -5.90
N ARG A 15 -8.55 18.95 -6.47
CA ARG A 15 -9.84 18.64 -5.86
C ARG A 15 -10.05 17.13 -5.69
N PHE A 16 -9.62 16.33 -6.65
CA PHE A 16 -9.65 14.86 -6.56
C PHE A 16 -8.84 14.35 -5.37
N VAL A 17 -7.61 14.84 -5.19
CA VAL A 17 -6.75 14.44 -4.08
C VAL A 17 -7.26 14.97 -2.74
N GLU A 18 -7.83 16.16 -2.70
CA GLU A 18 -8.33 16.82 -1.48
C GLU A 18 -9.68 16.28 -0.97
N TYR A 19 -10.48 15.67 -1.85
CA TYR A 19 -11.84 15.24 -1.51
C TYR A 19 -11.92 14.32 -0.27
N PRO A 20 -11.06 13.31 -0.05
CA PRO A 20 -11.14 12.50 1.16
C PRO A 20 -10.90 13.28 2.45
N MET A 21 -10.09 14.35 2.41
CA MET A 21 -9.84 15.20 3.58
C MET A 21 -11.10 15.97 4.02
N GLU A 22 -12.02 16.24 3.07
CA GLU A 22 -13.30 16.81 3.40
C GLU A 22 -14.32 15.75 3.81
N LEU A 23 -14.37 14.62 3.08
CA LEU A 23 -15.29 13.51 3.37
C LEU A 23 -15.06 12.93 4.78
N TYR A 24 -13.80 12.79 5.19
CA TYR A 24 -13.42 12.18 6.48
C TYR A 24 -12.98 13.23 7.53
N LYS A 25 -13.33 14.50 7.38
CA LYS A 25 -12.86 15.58 8.29
C LYS A 25 -13.19 15.35 9.76
N ASP A 26 -14.33 14.70 10.03
CA ASP A 26 -14.83 14.40 11.37
C ASP A 26 -14.54 12.96 11.80
N VAL A 27 -13.73 12.22 11.04
CA VAL A 27 -13.36 10.82 11.31
C VAL A 27 -11.95 10.74 11.89
N PRO A 28 -11.79 10.51 13.21
CA PRO A 28 -10.48 10.51 13.86
C PRO A 28 -9.58 9.34 13.43
N GLN A 29 -10.15 8.27 12.88
CA GLN A 29 -9.43 7.10 12.38
C GLN A 29 -8.80 7.33 11.01
N TYR A 30 -9.28 8.32 10.25
CA TYR A 30 -8.74 8.65 8.94
C TYR A 30 -7.38 9.30 9.02
N ILE A 31 -6.42 8.74 8.31
CA ILE A 31 -5.08 9.30 8.14
C ILE A 31 -4.85 9.55 6.64
N PRO A 32 -4.65 10.81 6.23
CA PRO A 32 -4.30 11.09 4.84
C PRO A 32 -2.90 10.57 4.51
N GLY A 33 -2.65 10.29 3.23
CA GLY A 33 -1.29 10.15 2.74
C GLY A 33 -0.55 11.48 2.66
N THR A 34 0.68 11.45 2.16
CA THR A 34 1.41 12.67 1.84
C THR A 34 0.79 13.33 0.61
N TYR A 35 0.38 14.59 0.76
CA TYR A 35 -0.37 15.32 -0.27
C TYR A 35 0.36 15.42 -1.61
N ASP A 36 1.66 15.70 -1.55
CA ASP A 36 2.49 15.84 -2.75
C ASP A 36 2.66 14.50 -3.47
N ASP A 37 2.82 13.39 -2.73
CA ASP A 37 2.89 12.06 -3.31
C ASP A 37 1.59 11.66 -4.00
N ASP A 38 0.45 11.94 -3.37
CA ASP A 38 -0.87 11.65 -3.96
C ASP A 38 -1.12 12.43 -5.27
N LEU A 39 -0.58 13.64 -5.39
CA LEU A 39 -0.58 14.40 -6.65
C LEU A 39 0.38 13.82 -7.70
N GLU A 40 1.58 13.43 -7.26
CA GLU A 40 2.60 12.88 -8.14
C GLU A 40 2.24 11.51 -8.72
N ASP A 41 1.44 10.73 -8.01
CA ASP A 41 0.96 9.44 -8.50
C ASP A 41 0.21 9.58 -9.83
N TRP A 42 -0.49 10.69 -10.06
CA TRP A 42 -1.22 10.99 -11.30
C TRP A 42 -0.43 11.80 -12.33
N ASP A 43 0.77 12.25 -11.99
CA ASP A 43 1.62 12.99 -12.92
C ASP A 43 2.42 12.03 -13.82
N ARG A 44 2.05 11.99 -15.10
CA ARG A 44 2.71 11.14 -16.12
C ARG A 44 4.22 11.39 -16.27
N LYS A 45 4.71 12.58 -15.90
CA LYS A 45 6.13 12.90 -15.96
C LYS A 45 6.92 12.45 -14.73
N LYS A 46 6.22 12.27 -13.61
CA LYS A 46 6.83 11.93 -12.31
C LYS A 46 6.64 10.46 -11.92
N ASN A 47 5.54 9.83 -12.35
CA ASN A 47 5.27 8.44 -12.04
C ASN A 47 5.72 7.51 -13.19
N PRO A 48 6.83 6.76 -13.01
CA PRO A 48 7.35 5.87 -14.06
C PRO A 48 6.41 4.72 -14.42
N ALA A 49 5.42 4.40 -13.59
CA ALA A 49 4.45 3.36 -13.91
C ALA A 49 3.64 3.66 -15.19
N PHE A 50 3.55 4.92 -15.62
CA PHE A 50 2.92 5.29 -16.88
C PHE A 50 3.65 4.76 -18.13
N GLU A 51 4.85 4.21 -18.02
CA GLU A 51 5.53 3.48 -19.10
C GLU A 51 4.72 2.24 -19.54
N TYR A 52 4.01 1.60 -18.60
CA TYR A 52 3.22 0.39 -18.86
C TYR A 52 1.77 0.46 -18.37
N CYS A 53 1.38 1.57 -17.73
CA CYS A 53 0.02 1.80 -17.28
C CYS A 53 -0.70 2.89 -18.09
N GLN A 54 -2.00 2.71 -18.26
CA GLN A 54 -2.94 3.79 -18.61
C GLN A 54 -3.81 4.05 -17.39
N ALA A 55 -4.04 5.32 -17.06
CA ALA A 55 -4.85 5.66 -15.91
C ALA A 55 -5.70 6.89 -16.19
N ARG A 56 -6.90 6.90 -15.60
CA ARG A 56 -7.86 8.00 -15.56
C ARG A 56 -8.45 8.13 -14.19
N CYS A 57 -8.96 9.31 -13.87
CA CYS A 57 -9.74 9.51 -12.64
C CYS A 57 -10.91 10.47 -12.89
N TRP A 58 -11.95 10.33 -12.07
CA TRP A 58 -13.21 11.03 -12.22
C TRP A 58 -13.73 11.53 -10.88
N LEU A 59 -14.49 12.61 -10.95
CA LEU A 59 -15.25 13.19 -9.85
C LEU A 59 -16.74 12.99 -10.12
N ALA A 60 -17.48 12.55 -9.12
CA ALA A 60 -18.94 12.62 -9.11
C ALA A 60 -19.37 13.97 -8.54
N MET A 61 -20.19 14.68 -9.29
CA MET A 61 -20.66 16.01 -8.96
C MET A 61 -22.18 16.01 -8.76
N ARG A 62 -22.67 16.75 -7.76
CA ARG A 62 -24.09 17.04 -7.54
C ARG A 62 -24.23 18.50 -7.10
N ASP A 63 -25.04 19.24 -7.77
CA ASP A 63 -25.35 20.65 -7.44
C ASP A 63 -24.09 21.52 -7.26
N GLY A 64 -23.04 21.24 -8.09
CA GLY A 64 -21.76 21.95 -8.06
C GLY A 64 -20.73 21.41 -7.06
N GLU A 65 -21.14 20.52 -6.15
CA GLU A 65 -20.28 19.94 -5.13
C GLU A 65 -19.76 18.55 -5.53
N ILE A 66 -18.56 18.19 -5.02
CA ILE A 66 -18.02 16.83 -5.19
C ILE A 66 -18.68 15.93 -4.16
N VAL A 67 -19.29 14.84 -4.63
CA VAL A 67 -19.93 13.82 -3.80
C VAL A 67 -19.24 12.45 -3.89
N GLY A 68 -18.21 12.34 -4.74
CA GLY A 68 -17.40 11.15 -4.84
C GLY A 68 -16.25 11.29 -5.84
N ARG A 69 -15.32 10.37 -5.76
CA ARG A 69 -14.18 10.22 -6.69
C ARG A 69 -13.88 8.76 -6.94
N ILE A 70 -13.28 8.47 -8.08
CA ILE A 70 -12.71 7.15 -8.40
C ILE A 70 -11.59 7.29 -9.41
N GLY A 71 -10.54 6.50 -9.24
CA GLY A 71 -9.51 6.31 -10.24
C GLY A 71 -9.57 4.93 -10.86
N ALA A 72 -8.98 4.75 -12.04
CA ALA A 72 -8.80 3.46 -12.65
C ALA A 72 -7.46 3.37 -13.38
N ILE A 73 -6.86 2.16 -13.37
CA ILE A 73 -5.53 1.88 -13.88
C ILE A 73 -5.56 0.58 -14.68
N LEU A 74 -5.20 0.64 -15.95
CA LEU A 74 -4.85 -0.53 -16.76
C LEU A 74 -3.35 -0.76 -16.68
N SER A 75 -2.92 -1.82 -15.99
CA SER A 75 -1.52 -2.22 -15.95
C SER A 75 -1.29 -3.37 -16.94
N ARG A 76 -0.68 -3.06 -18.10
CA ARG A 76 -0.36 -4.10 -19.10
C ARG A 76 0.62 -5.13 -18.54
N LYS A 77 1.62 -4.69 -17.80
CA LYS A 77 2.62 -5.56 -17.15
C LYS A 77 1.98 -6.54 -16.15
N ALA A 78 1.00 -6.07 -15.35
CA ALA A 78 0.30 -6.95 -14.43
C ALA A 78 -0.58 -7.96 -15.17
N ASN A 79 -1.33 -7.53 -16.17
CA ASN A 79 -2.18 -8.43 -16.96
C ASN A 79 -1.36 -9.49 -17.69
N GLU A 80 -0.21 -9.13 -18.25
CA GLU A 80 0.72 -10.07 -18.88
C GLU A 80 1.29 -11.08 -17.89
N LYS A 81 1.84 -10.61 -16.76
CA LYS A 81 2.44 -11.48 -15.74
C LYS A 81 1.45 -12.46 -15.14
N TRP A 82 0.23 -12.01 -14.85
CA TRP A 82 -0.79 -12.81 -14.18
C TRP A 82 -1.76 -13.51 -15.14
N HIS A 83 -1.54 -13.38 -16.48
CA HIS A 83 -2.41 -13.93 -17.51
C HIS A 83 -3.88 -13.55 -17.32
N THR A 84 -4.12 -12.28 -17.00
CA THR A 84 -5.45 -11.72 -16.76
C THR A 84 -5.75 -10.59 -17.75
N ASN A 85 -7.02 -10.18 -17.80
CA ASN A 85 -7.44 -9.00 -18.56
C ASN A 85 -8.31 -8.11 -17.67
N ARG A 86 -7.66 -7.47 -16.70
CA ARG A 86 -8.29 -6.72 -15.60
C ARG A 86 -7.98 -5.24 -15.67
N LEU A 87 -8.98 -4.41 -15.37
CA LEU A 87 -8.80 -3.02 -15.00
C LEU A 87 -8.81 -2.91 -13.46
N ARG A 88 -7.88 -2.16 -12.90
CA ARG A 88 -7.86 -1.82 -11.46
C ARG A 88 -8.73 -0.59 -11.23
N PHE A 89 -9.63 -0.59 -10.25
CA PHE A 89 -10.10 0.66 -9.66
C PHE A 89 -9.22 1.02 -8.46
N THR A 90 -9.15 2.33 -8.16
CA THR A 90 -8.27 2.86 -7.09
C THR A 90 -8.84 4.17 -6.54
N GLN A 91 -8.34 4.62 -5.39
CA GLN A 91 -8.67 5.92 -4.80
C GLN A 91 -10.16 6.26 -4.91
N VAL A 92 -11.01 5.32 -4.47
CA VAL A 92 -12.46 5.46 -4.50
C VAL A 92 -12.97 5.97 -3.15
N ASP A 93 -13.68 7.12 -3.20
CA ASP A 93 -14.31 7.72 -2.04
C ASP A 93 -15.66 8.33 -2.45
N PHE A 94 -16.72 8.12 -1.68
CA PHE A 94 -18.05 8.63 -1.97
C PHE A 94 -18.91 8.74 -0.71
N ILE A 95 -19.90 9.62 -0.76
CA ILE A 95 -20.93 9.72 0.29
C ILE A 95 -21.84 8.49 0.28
N ASP A 96 -22.53 8.22 1.39
CA ASP A 96 -23.51 7.12 1.50
C ASP A 96 -24.74 7.38 0.63
N ASP A 97 -24.55 7.21 -0.68
CA ASP A 97 -25.59 7.34 -1.69
C ASP A 97 -25.32 6.39 -2.86
N TYR A 98 -26.23 5.44 -3.04
CA TYR A 98 -26.11 4.41 -4.07
C TYR A 98 -26.08 4.99 -5.50
N GLN A 99 -26.74 6.13 -5.76
CA GLN A 99 -26.67 6.76 -7.08
C GLN A 99 -25.25 7.25 -7.38
N VAL A 100 -24.51 7.70 -6.36
CA VAL A 100 -23.13 8.18 -6.52
C VAL A 100 -22.19 7.01 -6.79
N SER A 101 -22.21 5.98 -5.94
CA SER A 101 -21.37 4.81 -6.14
C SER A 101 -21.65 4.12 -7.48
N ARG A 102 -22.92 3.92 -7.83
CA ARG A 102 -23.34 3.36 -9.12
C ARG A 102 -22.80 4.16 -10.30
N ALA A 103 -22.87 5.48 -10.26
CA ALA A 103 -22.40 6.33 -11.35
C ALA A 103 -20.87 6.24 -11.51
N LEU A 104 -20.11 6.25 -10.39
CA LEU A 104 -18.66 6.12 -10.39
C LEU A 104 -18.22 4.76 -10.97
N PHE A 105 -18.76 3.67 -10.44
CA PHE A 105 -18.39 2.34 -10.89
C PHE A 105 -18.83 2.06 -12.31
N ALA A 106 -20.02 2.51 -12.74
CA ALA A 106 -20.46 2.38 -14.14
C ALA A 106 -19.49 3.07 -15.11
N THR A 107 -18.97 4.25 -14.76
CA THR A 107 -17.95 4.95 -15.56
C THR A 107 -16.67 4.16 -15.72
N VAL A 108 -16.18 3.54 -14.64
CA VAL A 108 -14.98 2.67 -14.68
C VAL A 108 -15.25 1.40 -15.47
N GLU A 109 -16.43 0.79 -15.31
CA GLU A 109 -16.87 -0.38 -16.08
C GLU A 109 -16.94 -0.11 -17.58
N ASP A 110 -17.48 1.06 -17.96
CA ASP A 110 -17.56 1.47 -19.37
C ASP A 110 -16.18 1.70 -19.96
N TRP A 111 -15.26 2.31 -19.20
CA TRP A 111 -13.87 2.46 -19.66
C TRP A 111 -13.16 1.10 -19.77
N ALA A 112 -13.39 0.17 -18.83
CA ALA A 112 -12.86 -1.19 -18.90
C ALA A 112 -13.34 -1.92 -20.17
N ARG A 113 -14.63 -1.81 -20.51
CA ARG A 113 -15.19 -2.40 -21.75
C ARG A 113 -14.56 -1.79 -23.00
N GLN A 114 -14.36 -0.47 -23.03
CA GLN A 114 -13.67 0.22 -24.13
C GLN A 114 -12.23 -0.26 -24.31
N LEU A 115 -11.55 -0.63 -23.22
CA LEU A 115 -10.20 -1.20 -23.25
C LEU A 115 -10.16 -2.71 -23.53
N GLY A 116 -11.33 -3.34 -23.68
CA GLY A 116 -11.46 -4.79 -23.88
C GLY A 116 -11.20 -5.62 -22.64
N CYS A 117 -11.21 -5.02 -21.44
CA CYS A 117 -11.06 -5.77 -20.20
C CYS A 117 -12.29 -6.63 -19.91
N THR A 118 -12.04 -7.82 -19.34
CA THR A 118 -13.09 -8.77 -18.98
C THR A 118 -13.47 -8.72 -17.50
N GLN A 119 -12.63 -8.08 -16.68
CA GLN A 119 -12.83 -7.97 -15.24
C GLN A 119 -12.38 -6.60 -14.73
N ILE A 120 -12.99 -6.17 -13.61
CA ILE A 120 -12.52 -5.05 -12.80
C ILE A 120 -12.23 -5.57 -11.40
N HIS A 121 -11.12 -5.13 -10.82
CA HIS A 121 -10.76 -5.47 -9.44
C HIS A 121 -10.14 -4.28 -8.71
N GLY A 122 -10.12 -4.31 -7.38
CA GLY A 122 -9.52 -3.24 -6.58
C GLY A 122 -10.17 -3.05 -5.19
N PRO A 123 -9.79 -1.96 -4.49
CA PRO A 123 -8.84 -0.94 -4.97
C PRO A 123 -7.39 -1.42 -4.92
N LEU A 124 -6.65 -1.13 -5.97
CA LEU A 124 -5.22 -1.41 -6.13
C LEU A 124 -4.53 -0.22 -6.78
N GLY A 125 -3.30 0.08 -6.37
CA GLY A 125 -2.50 1.14 -6.96
C GLY A 125 -1.80 0.77 -8.26
N PHE A 126 -0.83 1.59 -8.67
CA PHE A 126 0.04 1.31 -9.82
C PHE A 126 0.94 0.10 -9.56
N THR A 127 1.40 -0.05 -8.31
CA THR A 127 2.20 -1.18 -7.82
C THR A 127 1.65 -1.67 -6.48
N ASP A 128 2.15 -2.78 -5.98
CA ASP A 128 1.87 -3.33 -4.65
C ASP A 128 2.53 -2.58 -3.48
N LEU A 129 3.30 -1.52 -3.77
CA LEU A 129 3.80 -0.59 -2.76
C LEU A 129 2.87 0.61 -2.56
N ASP A 130 1.84 0.72 -3.36
CA ASP A 130 0.78 1.72 -3.19
C ASP A 130 -0.31 1.19 -2.25
N ARG A 131 -1.25 2.05 -1.88
CA ARG A 131 -2.35 1.65 -1.00
C ARG A 131 -3.28 0.65 -1.68
N GLU A 132 -3.67 -0.40 -0.93
CA GLU A 132 -4.50 -1.49 -1.43
C GLU A 132 -5.65 -1.82 -0.48
N GLY A 133 -6.73 -2.36 -1.04
CA GLY A 133 -7.87 -2.91 -0.35
C GLY A 133 -8.76 -1.89 0.39
N LEU A 134 -10.07 -2.09 0.35
CA LEU A 134 -11.03 -1.40 1.21
C LEU A 134 -11.05 -2.03 2.59
N LEU A 135 -11.11 -1.19 3.63
CA LEU A 135 -11.33 -1.64 5.00
C LEU A 135 -12.69 -2.33 5.09
N VAL A 136 -12.74 -3.54 5.66
CA VAL A 136 -13.97 -4.33 5.87
C VAL A 136 -14.16 -4.72 7.33
N GLU A 137 -13.09 -4.66 8.16
CA GLU A 137 -13.13 -4.84 9.62
C GLU A 137 -12.14 -3.87 10.27
N GLY A 138 -12.42 -3.41 11.50
CA GLY A 138 -11.54 -2.53 12.28
C GLY A 138 -11.75 -1.05 11.96
N PHE A 139 -12.98 -0.62 11.66
CA PHE A 139 -13.32 0.78 11.37
C PHE A 139 -13.11 1.74 12.54
N ASP A 140 -13.05 1.23 13.76
CA ASP A 140 -12.75 1.96 14.99
C ASP A 140 -11.24 2.15 15.20
N ARG A 141 -10.40 1.51 14.40
CA ARG A 141 -8.95 1.57 14.47
C ARG A 141 -8.37 2.65 13.56
N ARG A 142 -7.33 3.33 14.04
CA ARG A 142 -6.61 4.32 13.25
C ARG A 142 -5.94 3.67 12.03
N SER A 143 -6.04 4.31 10.88
CA SER A 143 -5.31 3.87 9.66
C SER A 143 -3.82 4.17 9.74
N CYS A 144 -3.00 3.35 9.08
CA CYS A 144 -1.64 3.73 8.72
C CYS A 144 -1.65 4.72 7.55
N PHE A 145 -0.61 5.51 7.40
CA PHE A 145 -0.51 6.49 6.31
C PHE A 145 -0.42 5.86 4.91
N PHE A 146 -0.03 4.60 4.84
CA PHE A 146 0.11 3.82 3.61
C PHE A 146 -1.07 2.88 3.36
N THR A 147 -2.21 3.07 4.05
CA THR A 147 -3.44 2.31 3.83
C THR A 147 -4.63 3.25 3.64
N TYR A 148 -5.69 2.76 2.95
CA TYR A 148 -6.94 3.52 2.84
C TYR A 148 -7.74 3.44 4.15
N TYR A 149 -8.53 4.50 4.40
CA TYR A 149 -9.71 4.44 5.25
C TYR A 149 -10.95 4.57 4.36
N ASN A 150 -12.02 3.91 4.73
CA ASN A 150 -13.33 4.08 4.12
C ASN A 150 -14.42 3.79 5.15
N HIS A 151 -15.62 4.31 4.93
CA HIS A 151 -16.76 4.01 5.78
C HIS A 151 -17.27 2.57 5.59
N PRO A 152 -17.98 2.00 6.60
CA PRO A 152 -18.51 0.63 6.53
C PRO A 152 -19.44 0.36 5.34
N TYR A 153 -20.25 1.34 4.92
CA TYR A 153 -21.23 1.19 3.83
C TYR A 153 -20.61 0.88 2.46
N TYR A 154 -19.30 1.11 2.28
CA TYR A 154 -18.63 0.82 1.00
C TYR A 154 -18.76 -0.64 0.56
N LYS A 155 -18.61 -1.57 1.51
CA LYS A 155 -18.76 -2.99 1.24
C LYS A 155 -20.15 -3.31 0.68
N ASP A 156 -21.20 -2.81 1.33
CA ASP A 156 -22.59 -3.08 0.93
C ASP A 156 -22.90 -2.49 -0.45
N HIS A 157 -22.37 -1.29 -0.74
CA HIS A 157 -22.49 -0.68 -2.07
C HIS A 157 -21.82 -1.53 -3.15
N LEU A 158 -20.59 -2.02 -2.93
CA LEU A 158 -19.88 -2.84 -3.91
C LEU A 158 -20.58 -4.18 -4.11
N GLU A 159 -21.00 -4.85 -3.05
CA GLU A 159 -21.75 -6.10 -3.14
C GLU A 159 -23.08 -5.90 -3.90
N THR A 160 -23.81 -4.80 -3.65
CA THR A 160 -25.03 -4.45 -4.40
C THR A 160 -24.74 -4.16 -5.88
N LEU A 161 -23.56 -3.62 -6.21
CA LEU A 161 -23.11 -3.41 -7.59
C LEU A 161 -22.60 -4.70 -8.25
N GLY A 162 -22.60 -5.84 -7.57
CA GLY A 162 -22.19 -7.14 -8.08
C GLY A 162 -20.70 -7.42 -7.99
N TYR A 163 -19.97 -6.69 -7.16
CA TYR A 163 -18.60 -7.01 -6.84
C TYR A 163 -18.54 -8.06 -5.74
N ALA A 164 -17.63 -9.01 -5.85
CA ALA A 164 -17.38 -10.06 -4.86
C ALA A 164 -15.95 -9.94 -4.30
N LYS A 165 -15.66 -10.71 -3.25
CA LYS A 165 -14.31 -10.82 -2.71
C LYS A 165 -13.37 -11.43 -3.75
N ASP A 166 -12.21 -10.80 -3.98
CA ASP A 166 -11.06 -11.38 -4.69
C ASP A 166 -10.03 -11.90 -3.65
N VAL A 167 -9.38 -11.01 -2.93
CA VAL A 167 -8.47 -11.38 -1.84
C VAL A 167 -8.65 -10.46 -0.63
N ASP A 168 -8.26 -10.93 0.56
CA ASP A 168 -8.18 -10.13 1.77
C ASP A 168 -6.72 -9.97 2.22
N TRP A 169 -6.46 -8.85 2.89
CA TRP A 169 -5.27 -8.62 3.71
C TRP A 169 -5.69 -8.44 5.16
N ILE A 170 -4.86 -8.91 6.07
CA ILE A 170 -5.00 -8.70 7.50
C ILE A 170 -3.89 -7.79 8.03
N GLU A 171 -4.21 -7.00 9.03
CA GLU A 171 -3.24 -6.17 9.75
C GLU A 171 -3.28 -6.55 11.23
N GLU A 172 -2.10 -6.68 11.83
CA GLU A 172 -1.93 -7.09 13.22
C GLU A 172 -1.29 -5.97 14.03
N LEU A 173 -1.80 -5.78 15.25
CA LEU A 173 -1.18 -4.93 16.25
C LEU A 173 -0.42 -5.81 17.24
N ILE A 174 0.88 -5.66 17.27
CA ILE A 174 1.81 -6.44 18.08
C ILE A 174 2.18 -5.63 19.32
N THR A 175 2.07 -6.24 20.49
CA THR A 175 2.59 -5.65 21.74
C THR A 175 4.11 -5.88 21.80
N ALA A 176 4.89 -4.80 21.83
CA ALA A 176 6.33 -4.89 21.94
C ALA A 176 6.75 -5.45 23.30
N PRO A 177 7.75 -6.33 23.35
CA PRO A 177 8.25 -6.86 24.62
C PRO A 177 8.87 -5.76 25.49
N THR A 178 8.56 -5.80 26.77
CA THR A 178 9.13 -4.89 27.80
C THR A 178 10.14 -5.59 28.70
N ASP A 179 10.29 -6.91 28.59
CA ASP A 179 11.25 -7.71 29.36
C ASP A 179 12.55 -7.91 28.56
N GLU A 180 13.65 -7.41 29.11
CA GLU A 180 15.00 -7.55 28.55
C GLU A 180 15.39 -9.02 28.30
N LYS A 181 14.87 -9.98 29.09
CA LYS A 181 15.15 -11.41 28.90
C LYS A 181 14.58 -11.93 27.58
N VAL A 182 13.44 -11.40 27.15
CA VAL A 182 12.84 -11.73 25.84
C VAL A 182 13.76 -11.24 24.72
N ILE A 183 14.23 -9.99 24.82
CA ILE A 183 15.14 -9.39 23.85
C ILE A 183 16.41 -10.22 23.73
N GLN A 184 17.06 -10.54 24.88
CA GLN A 184 18.29 -11.34 24.90
C GLN A 184 18.11 -12.74 24.31
N ARG A 185 16.94 -13.35 24.47
CA ARG A 185 16.63 -14.64 23.86
C ARG A 185 16.62 -14.56 22.33
N TRP A 186 15.99 -13.52 21.78
CA TRP A 186 15.97 -13.27 20.35
C TRP A 186 17.37 -12.94 19.80
N GLU A 187 18.18 -12.18 20.56
CA GLU A 187 19.56 -11.87 20.20
C GLU A 187 20.44 -13.14 20.15
N LYS A 188 20.28 -14.04 21.12
CA LYS A 188 20.98 -15.34 21.12
C LYS A 188 20.62 -16.16 19.88
N LEU A 189 19.31 -16.21 19.51
CA LEU A 189 18.86 -16.89 18.30
C LEU A 189 19.44 -16.22 17.04
N SER A 190 19.37 -14.90 16.96
CA SER A 190 19.95 -14.12 15.87
C SER A 190 21.43 -14.41 15.67
N ASN A 191 22.23 -14.37 16.74
CA ASN A 191 23.65 -14.63 16.71
C ASN A 191 23.97 -16.07 16.27
N TYR A 192 23.17 -17.05 16.71
CA TYR A 192 23.30 -18.44 16.26
C TYR A 192 23.06 -18.56 14.75
N VAL A 193 22.01 -17.94 14.22
CA VAL A 193 21.69 -17.95 12.77
C VAL A 193 22.80 -17.28 11.97
N LEU A 194 23.23 -16.09 12.38
CA LEU A 194 24.32 -15.36 11.72
C LEU A 194 25.61 -16.20 11.63
N LYS A 195 26.01 -16.82 12.75
CA LYS A 195 27.20 -17.68 12.79
C LYS A 195 27.06 -18.92 11.91
N ARG A 196 25.90 -19.60 11.98
CA ARG A 196 25.63 -20.83 11.21
C ARG A 196 25.60 -20.59 9.71
N GLN A 197 25.00 -19.47 9.27
CA GLN A 197 24.84 -19.13 7.86
C GLN A 197 26.01 -18.31 7.31
N LYS A 198 26.97 -17.90 8.16
CA LYS A 198 28.07 -16.98 7.86
C LYS A 198 27.58 -15.63 7.33
N PHE A 199 26.49 -15.14 7.91
CA PHE A 199 25.92 -13.85 7.59
C PHE A 199 26.35 -12.79 8.59
N HIS A 200 26.22 -11.51 8.19
CA HIS A 200 26.45 -10.39 9.08
C HIS A 200 25.38 -9.31 8.90
N VAL A 201 25.13 -8.53 9.95
CA VAL A 201 24.25 -7.37 9.89
C VAL A 201 25.06 -6.14 9.47
N LYS A 202 24.69 -5.54 8.35
CA LYS A 202 25.30 -4.31 7.89
C LYS A 202 24.55 -3.11 8.47
N LYS A 203 25.28 -2.27 9.21
CA LYS A 203 24.76 -0.98 9.69
C LYS A 203 25.20 0.13 8.73
N ALA A 204 24.26 0.95 8.31
CA ALA A 204 24.60 2.18 7.60
C ALA A 204 25.38 3.08 8.54
N ARG A 205 26.58 3.48 8.17
CA ARG A 205 27.47 4.33 8.98
C ARG A 205 27.18 5.80 8.72
N THR A 206 26.80 6.12 7.49
CA THR A 206 26.51 7.47 7.04
C THR A 206 25.26 7.46 6.15
N ARG A 207 24.68 8.65 5.93
CA ARG A 207 23.58 8.80 4.96
C ARG A 207 23.99 8.44 3.51
N LEU A 208 25.29 8.44 3.20
CA LEU A 208 25.81 8.09 1.89
C LEU A 208 25.74 6.56 1.59
N ASP A 209 25.62 5.74 2.63
CA ASP A 209 25.50 4.29 2.50
C ASP A 209 24.08 3.86 2.03
N TYR A 210 23.07 4.69 2.31
CA TYR A 210 21.67 4.33 2.04
C TYR A 210 21.32 4.09 0.58
N PRO A 211 21.77 4.90 -0.41
CA PRO A 211 21.36 4.68 -1.79
C PRO A 211 21.67 3.28 -2.32
N GLY A 212 22.85 2.75 -2.02
CA GLY A 212 23.24 1.40 -2.40
C GLY A 212 22.46 0.31 -1.66
N LEU A 213 22.20 0.49 -0.37
CA LEU A 213 21.39 -0.44 0.42
C LEU A 213 19.94 -0.45 -0.02
N VAL A 214 19.35 0.73 -0.25
CA VAL A 214 17.97 0.85 -0.72
C VAL A 214 17.78 0.18 -2.09
N ARG A 215 18.75 0.32 -2.99
CA ARG A 215 18.70 -0.39 -4.27
C ARG A 215 18.65 -1.91 -4.07
N GLN A 216 19.52 -2.47 -3.21
CA GLN A 216 19.50 -3.91 -2.89
C GLN A 216 18.20 -4.35 -2.21
N VAL A 217 17.61 -3.50 -1.34
CA VAL A 217 16.28 -3.74 -0.75
C VAL A 217 15.24 -3.96 -1.85
N PHE A 218 15.13 -3.05 -2.82
CA PHE A 218 14.13 -3.19 -3.89
C PHE A 218 14.43 -4.32 -4.88
N GLN A 219 15.69 -4.65 -5.11
CA GLN A 219 16.06 -5.86 -5.86
C GLN A 219 15.57 -7.11 -5.15
N LEU A 220 15.73 -7.18 -3.82
CA LEU A 220 15.23 -8.31 -3.03
C LEU A 220 13.69 -8.31 -2.94
N VAL A 221 13.04 -7.15 -2.89
CA VAL A 221 11.57 -7.02 -3.00
C VAL A 221 11.10 -7.63 -4.32
N ASN A 222 11.68 -7.24 -5.46
CA ASN A 222 11.33 -7.78 -6.77
C ASN A 222 11.40 -9.32 -6.82
N THR A 223 12.38 -9.90 -6.13
CA THR A 223 12.54 -11.36 -6.08
C THR A 223 11.58 -12.02 -5.09
N ALA A 224 11.54 -11.50 -3.87
CA ALA A 224 10.81 -12.14 -2.76
C ALA A 224 9.28 -11.96 -2.87
N TYR A 225 8.82 -10.83 -3.42
CA TYR A 225 7.40 -10.50 -3.55
C TYR A 225 6.82 -10.94 -4.90
N SER A 226 7.65 -11.37 -5.86
CA SER A 226 7.19 -11.79 -7.18
C SER A 226 5.99 -12.75 -7.18
N PRO A 227 5.86 -13.75 -6.28
CA PRO A 227 4.71 -14.64 -6.27
C PRO A 227 3.47 -14.06 -5.56
N LEU A 228 3.53 -12.87 -4.96
CA LEU A 228 2.41 -12.28 -4.23
C LEU A 228 1.38 -11.70 -5.18
N TYR A 229 0.10 -11.72 -4.76
CA TYR A 229 -1.03 -11.24 -5.55
C TYR A 229 -0.83 -9.80 -6.04
N GLY A 230 -1.10 -9.57 -7.31
CA GLY A 230 -1.10 -8.23 -7.92
C GLY A 230 0.27 -7.62 -8.18
N THR A 231 1.36 -8.24 -7.70
CA THR A 231 2.71 -7.69 -7.80
C THR A 231 3.23 -7.63 -9.24
N VAL A 232 4.01 -6.61 -9.53
CA VAL A 232 4.84 -6.49 -10.73
C VAL A 232 6.24 -6.06 -10.34
N GLU A 233 7.24 -6.51 -11.10
CA GLU A 233 8.62 -6.07 -10.86
C GLU A 233 8.77 -4.56 -11.07
N LEU A 234 9.41 -3.89 -10.11
CA LEU A 234 9.71 -2.47 -10.17
C LEU A 234 10.86 -2.23 -11.15
N SER A 235 10.69 -1.25 -12.03
CA SER A 235 11.77 -0.75 -12.86
C SER A 235 12.78 0.07 -12.04
N GLU A 236 14.00 0.29 -12.58
CA GLU A 236 15.01 1.13 -11.92
C GLU A 236 14.48 2.56 -11.64
N ALA A 237 13.66 3.11 -12.52
CA ALA A 237 13.03 4.41 -12.32
C ALA A 237 12.04 4.41 -11.16
N GLN A 238 11.25 3.34 -11.02
CA GLN A 238 10.34 3.15 -9.88
C GLN A 238 11.11 2.93 -8.59
N ILE A 239 12.16 2.11 -8.59
CA ILE A 239 13.05 1.91 -7.44
C ILE A 239 13.61 3.24 -6.97
N LYS A 240 14.11 4.08 -7.88
CA LYS A 240 14.61 5.42 -7.54
C LYS A 240 13.53 6.30 -6.92
N ARG A 241 12.31 6.27 -7.45
CA ARG A 241 11.18 7.04 -6.92
C ARG A 241 10.79 6.57 -5.51
N TYR A 242 10.58 5.27 -5.30
CA TYR A 242 10.23 4.72 -3.99
C TYR A 242 11.37 4.90 -2.98
N ALA A 243 12.62 4.75 -3.40
CA ALA A 243 13.78 5.07 -2.57
C ALA A 243 13.72 6.52 -2.08
N GLY A 244 13.39 7.47 -2.95
CA GLY A 244 13.21 8.88 -2.57
C GLY A 244 12.10 9.10 -1.56
N LYS A 245 10.97 8.39 -1.70
CA LYS A 245 9.84 8.47 -0.78
C LYS A 245 10.13 7.85 0.60
N PHE A 246 10.76 6.68 0.64
CA PHE A 246 10.95 5.91 1.88
C PHE A 246 12.26 6.21 2.61
N ALA A 247 13.32 6.64 1.91
CA ALA A 247 14.60 6.93 2.55
C ALA A 247 14.52 7.95 3.70
N PRO A 248 13.71 9.03 3.63
CA PRO A 248 13.54 9.94 4.75
C PRO A 248 12.90 9.31 5.99
N LEU A 249 12.15 8.20 5.81
CA LEU A 249 11.47 7.50 6.90
C LEU A 249 12.36 6.44 7.56
N ILE A 250 13.53 6.13 6.99
CA ILE A 250 14.43 5.13 7.54
C ILE A 250 14.98 5.59 8.88
N ASN A 251 14.70 4.81 9.93
CA ASN A 251 15.35 4.93 11.23
C ASN A 251 16.40 3.81 11.37
N PRO A 252 17.68 4.14 11.55
CA PRO A 252 18.76 3.13 11.66
C PRO A 252 18.57 2.13 12.79
N GLN A 253 17.90 2.50 13.89
CA GLN A 253 17.61 1.60 15.01
C GLN A 253 16.50 0.60 14.70
N LEU A 254 15.60 0.94 13.77
CA LEU A 254 14.44 0.14 13.37
C LEU A 254 14.64 -0.51 11.99
N THR A 255 15.87 -0.56 11.50
CA THR A 255 16.20 -1.11 10.19
C THR A 255 17.31 -2.14 10.30
N CYS A 256 17.13 -3.28 9.63
CA CYS A 256 18.09 -4.36 9.58
C CYS A 256 18.39 -4.75 8.13
N PHE A 257 19.68 -4.87 7.80
CA PHE A 257 20.16 -5.40 6.53
C PHE A 257 21.07 -6.59 6.80
N VAL A 258 20.67 -7.78 6.38
CA VAL A 258 21.46 -9.02 6.54
C VAL A 258 22.18 -9.32 5.23
N MET A 259 23.50 -9.48 5.30
CA MET A 259 24.38 -9.68 4.16
C MET A 259 25.06 -11.05 4.24
N ASN A 260 25.36 -11.66 3.10
CA ASN A 260 26.23 -12.81 2.99
C ASN A 260 27.71 -12.42 2.99
N GLU A 261 28.61 -13.41 2.82
CA GLU A 261 30.07 -13.18 2.78
C GLU A 261 30.49 -12.30 1.58
N GLU A 262 29.74 -12.33 0.48
CA GLU A 262 29.96 -11.53 -0.73
C GLU A 262 29.38 -10.10 -0.64
N ASN A 263 28.83 -9.71 0.53
CA ASN A 263 28.12 -8.45 0.74
C ASN A 263 26.87 -8.27 -0.14
N GLU A 264 26.22 -9.36 -0.51
CA GLU A 264 24.89 -9.33 -1.12
C GLU A 264 23.82 -9.38 -0.03
N MET A 265 22.73 -8.63 -0.22
CA MET A 265 21.62 -8.60 0.74
C MET A 265 20.80 -9.89 0.64
N VAL A 266 20.69 -10.61 1.75
CA VAL A 266 19.92 -11.85 1.85
C VAL A 266 18.61 -11.70 2.62
N ALA A 267 18.52 -10.68 3.45
CA ALA A 267 17.29 -10.32 4.13
C ALA A 267 17.33 -8.85 4.57
N PHE A 268 16.18 -8.26 4.74
CA PHE A 268 16.05 -6.95 5.34
C PHE A 268 14.72 -6.81 6.09
N GLY A 269 14.67 -5.82 6.99
CA GLY A 269 13.45 -5.31 7.59
C GLY A 269 13.57 -3.82 7.81
N VAL A 270 12.50 -3.12 7.52
CA VAL A 270 12.38 -1.67 7.68
C VAL A 270 11.12 -1.36 8.46
N ALA A 271 11.28 -0.72 9.60
CA ALA A 271 10.19 -0.14 10.37
C ALA A 271 10.49 1.33 10.62
N ALA A 272 9.45 2.10 10.88
CA ALA A 272 9.56 3.53 11.19
C ALA A 272 8.62 3.90 12.34
N PRO A 273 8.96 4.90 13.17
CA PRO A 273 7.99 5.48 14.08
C PRO A 273 6.77 5.96 13.32
N SER A 274 5.57 5.69 13.85
CA SER A 274 4.33 6.06 13.15
C SER A 274 4.22 7.56 12.96
N ILE A 275 3.98 7.99 11.73
CA ILE A 275 3.83 9.41 11.36
C ILE A 275 2.36 9.83 11.22
N ALA A 276 1.45 8.92 11.53
CA ALA A 276 0.01 9.08 11.30
C ALA A 276 -0.54 10.37 11.92
N GLU A 277 -0.21 10.69 13.18
CA GLU A 277 -0.71 11.91 13.85
C GLU A 277 -0.17 13.19 13.22
N ALA A 278 1.09 13.19 12.79
CA ALA A 278 1.67 14.34 12.09
C ALA A 278 0.95 14.60 10.76
N LEU A 279 0.69 13.56 10.00
CA LEU A 279 -0.05 13.65 8.73
C LEU A 279 -1.50 14.09 8.94
N ARG A 280 -2.20 13.54 9.94
CA ARG A 280 -3.57 13.91 10.28
C ARG A 280 -3.66 15.41 10.61
N LYS A 281 -2.80 15.89 11.51
CA LYS A 281 -2.77 17.28 11.96
C LYS A 281 -2.56 18.27 10.81
N HIS A 282 -1.73 17.90 9.84
CA HIS A 282 -1.36 18.76 8.71
C HIS A 282 -2.07 18.39 7.40
N LYS A 283 -3.11 17.54 7.44
CA LYS A 283 -3.86 17.08 6.27
C LYS A 283 -2.94 16.57 5.14
N GLY A 284 -1.92 15.76 5.53
CA GLY A 284 -0.94 15.20 4.61
C GLY A 284 0.13 16.19 4.09
N ARG A 285 0.07 17.47 4.45
CA ARG A 285 1.02 18.50 3.97
C ARG A 285 2.22 18.59 4.91
N LEU A 286 3.42 18.40 4.37
CA LEU A 286 4.66 18.52 5.14
C LEU A 286 5.13 19.97 5.28
N PHE A 287 4.82 20.83 4.31
CA PHE A 287 5.19 22.23 4.33
C PHE A 287 3.97 23.13 4.58
N PRO A 288 4.11 24.30 5.27
CA PRO A 288 5.37 24.83 5.82
C PRO A 288 5.80 24.24 7.17
N THR A 289 4.93 23.60 7.96
CA THR A 289 5.20 23.25 9.38
C THR A 289 5.08 21.76 9.70
N GLY A 290 4.46 20.96 8.81
CA GLY A 290 4.22 19.52 9.05
C GLY A 290 5.51 18.71 9.27
N TRP A 291 6.61 19.08 8.64
CA TRP A 291 7.92 18.44 8.83
C TRP A 291 8.43 18.54 10.27
N VAL A 292 8.06 19.58 11.03
CA VAL A 292 8.44 19.72 12.45
C VAL A 292 7.77 18.64 13.29
N ASP A 293 6.47 18.41 13.10
CA ASP A 293 5.75 17.38 13.83
C ASP A 293 6.15 15.97 13.37
N LEU A 294 6.52 15.82 12.10
CA LEU A 294 7.15 14.58 11.61
C LEU A 294 8.45 14.28 12.37
N LEU A 295 9.37 15.26 12.50
CA LEU A 295 10.61 15.08 13.26
C LEU A 295 10.37 14.79 14.74
N LYS A 296 9.33 15.37 15.35
CA LYS A 296 8.93 15.03 16.73
C LYS A 296 8.47 13.57 16.82
N ALA A 297 7.64 13.09 15.87
CA ALA A 297 7.19 11.71 15.82
C ALA A 297 8.37 10.72 15.71
N PHE A 298 9.42 11.06 14.98
CA PHE A 298 10.64 10.25 14.90
C PHE A 298 11.45 10.20 16.21
N ARG A 299 11.33 11.20 17.07
CA ARG A 299 12.08 11.27 18.33
C ARG A 299 11.31 10.70 19.52
N LYS A 300 10.01 10.84 19.52
CA LYS A 300 9.15 10.41 20.62
C LYS A 300 7.86 9.81 20.05
N ASN A 301 7.77 8.50 20.12
CA ASN A 301 6.64 7.73 19.68
C ASN A 301 6.53 6.47 20.53
N ASP A 302 5.34 5.93 20.67
CA ASP A 302 5.09 4.64 21.32
C ASP A 302 4.70 3.53 20.34
N THR A 303 4.57 3.90 19.06
CA THR A 303 4.11 3.01 17.99
C THR A 303 5.07 3.06 16.80
N VAL A 304 5.37 1.90 16.24
CA VAL A 304 6.09 1.76 14.97
C VAL A 304 5.21 1.11 13.92
N ASP A 305 5.37 1.57 12.69
CA ASP A 305 4.78 0.96 11.51
C ASP A 305 5.83 0.01 10.89
N LEU A 306 5.49 -1.28 10.74
CA LEU A 306 6.33 -2.29 10.09
C LEU A 306 6.11 -2.18 8.58
N LEU A 307 7.04 -1.57 7.88
CA LEU A 307 6.86 -1.17 6.48
C LEU A 307 7.15 -2.32 5.51
N LEU A 308 8.33 -2.89 5.56
CA LEU A 308 8.79 -3.92 4.62
C LEU A 308 9.68 -4.94 5.32
N ILE A 309 9.49 -6.22 5.01
CA ILE A 309 10.37 -7.31 5.43
C ILE A 309 10.49 -8.32 4.30
N ALA A 310 11.70 -8.74 3.97
CA ALA A 310 11.91 -9.84 3.03
C ALA A 310 13.13 -10.70 3.42
N VAL A 311 13.02 -11.96 3.06
CA VAL A 311 14.12 -12.93 3.07
C VAL A 311 14.22 -13.55 1.69
N ARG A 312 15.42 -13.67 1.16
CA ARG A 312 15.70 -14.30 -0.14
C ARG A 312 15.03 -15.67 -0.21
N PRO A 313 14.32 -16.02 -1.30
CA PRO A 313 13.47 -17.22 -1.36
C PRO A 313 14.16 -18.53 -0.96
N ASP A 314 15.42 -18.71 -1.37
CA ASP A 314 16.23 -19.91 -1.04
C ASP A 314 16.66 -20.01 0.43
N LEU A 315 16.50 -18.91 1.19
CA LEU A 315 16.84 -18.81 2.62
C LEU A 315 15.60 -18.73 3.53
N GLN A 316 14.41 -18.74 2.95
CA GLN A 316 13.17 -18.83 3.73
C GLN A 316 13.16 -20.15 4.53
N SER A 317 12.55 -20.13 5.72
CA SER A 317 12.52 -21.27 6.68
C SER A 317 13.88 -21.67 7.28
N LYS A 318 14.96 -20.91 7.02
CA LYS A 318 16.28 -21.12 7.63
C LYS A 318 16.53 -20.24 8.87
N GLY A 319 15.50 -19.56 9.36
CA GLY A 319 15.55 -18.72 10.56
C GLY A 319 16.13 -17.31 10.34
N VAL A 320 16.40 -16.90 9.09
CA VAL A 320 17.02 -15.60 8.80
C VAL A 320 16.09 -14.43 9.20
N ASN A 321 14.77 -14.63 9.14
CA ASN A 321 13.80 -13.66 9.63
C ASN A 321 13.98 -13.33 11.13
N ALA A 322 14.44 -14.29 11.95
CA ALA A 322 14.71 -14.05 13.36
C ALA A 322 15.83 -13.01 13.58
N VAL A 323 16.79 -12.92 12.65
CA VAL A 323 17.84 -11.90 12.71
C VAL A 323 17.22 -10.52 12.51
N VAL A 324 16.35 -10.38 11.50
CA VAL A 324 15.67 -9.12 11.19
C VAL A 324 14.78 -8.68 12.35
N ILE A 325 13.93 -9.60 12.84
CA ILE A 325 13.01 -9.32 13.96
C ILE A 325 13.80 -8.93 15.21
N SER A 326 14.87 -9.66 15.55
CA SER A 326 15.69 -9.37 16.72
C SER A 326 16.29 -7.97 16.68
N GLN A 327 16.81 -7.52 15.53
CA GLN A 327 17.43 -6.19 15.39
C GLN A 327 16.39 -5.08 15.49
N VAL A 328 15.25 -5.20 14.81
CA VAL A 328 14.16 -4.22 14.86
C VAL A 328 13.58 -4.15 16.28
N MET A 329 13.38 -5.31 16.91
CA MET A 329 12.86 -5.42 18.28
C MET A 329 13.79 -4.79 19.31
N ARG A 330 15.12 -4.97 19.19
CA ARG A 330 16.10 -4.29 20.06
C ARG A 330 15.98 -2.78 19.92
N GLY A 331 15.94 -2.27 18.69
CA GLY A 331 15.76 -0.85 18.43
C GLY A 331 14.45 -0.30 18.99
N ALA A 332 13.35 -1.04 18.84
CA ALA A 332 12.06 -0.66 19.40
C ALA A 332 12.08 -0.62 20.94
N PHE A 333 12.70 -1.61 21.58
CA PHE A 333 12.88 -1.66 23.03
C PHE A 333 13.70 -0.46 23.54
N ASP A 334 14.85 -0.18 22.90
CA ASP A 334 15.72 0.93 23.29
C ASP A 334 15.05 2.31 23.11
N MET A 335 14.10 2.41 22.18
CA MET A 335 13.29 3.62 21.95
C MET A 335 12.05 3.71 22.83
N GLY A 336 11.74 2.70 23.64
CA GLY A 336 10.54 2.66 24.49
C GLY A 336 9.23 2.47 23.72
N ILE A 337 9.30 1.82 22.53
CA ILE A 337 8.13 1.49 21.71
C ILE A 337 7.26 0.45 22.43
N ARG A 338 5.97 0.66 22.40
CA ARG A 338 4.96 -0.22 23.02
C ARG A 338 4.18 -1.04 22.02
N TRP A 339 4.00 -0.51 20.81
CA TRP A 339 3.15 -1.09 19.77
C TRP A 339 3.88 -1.14 18.44
N ALA A 340 3.71 -2.25 17.72
CA ALA A 340 4.14 -2.37 16.35
C ALA A 340 2.94 -2.78 15.48
N GLU A 341 2.64 -2.00 14.46
CA GLU A 341 1.54 -2.24 13.55
C GLU A 341 2.07 -2.81 12.25
N THR A 342 1.56 -3.97 11.82
CA THR A 342 1.95 -4.55 10.53
C THR A 342 1.29 -3.78 9.39
N GLY A 343 1.97 -3.74 8.23
CA GLY A 343 1.29 -3.45 6.98
C GLY A 343 0.29 -4.57 6.60
N PRO A 344 -0.51 -4.35 5.54
CA PRO A 344 -1.41 -5.37 5.04
C PRO A 344 -0.66 -6.64 4.61
N MET A 345 -1.02 -7.77 5.21
CA MET A 345 -0.46 -9.09 4.89
C MET A 345 -1.55 -9.92 4.20
N LEU A 346 -1.27 -10.48 3.02
CA LEU A 346 -2.23 -11.37 2.33
C LEU A 346 -2.69 -12.48 3.28
N GLU A 347 -4.01 -12.71 3.38
CA GLU A 347 -4.61 -13.72 4.24
C GLU A 347 -4.06 -15.13 3.97
N MET A 348 -3.64 -15.41 2.74
CA MET A 348 -3.06 -16.69 2.34
C MET A 348 -1.56 -16.80 2.60
N ASN A 349 -0.87 -15.70 2.95
CA ASN A 349 0.56 -15.70 3.23
C ASN A 349 0.87 -16.09 4.67
N GLN A 350 0.61 -17.35 5.01
CA GLN A 350 0.86 -17.89 6.35
C GLN A 350 2.31 -17.73 6.81
N LYS A 351 3.28 -17.74 5.89
CA LYS A 351 4.71 -17.60 6.23
C LYS A 351 5.02 -16.26 6.90
N VAL A 352 4.38 -15.20 6.45
CA VAL A 352 4.60 -13.87 7.04
C VAL A 352 3.82 -13.69 8.35
N GLN A 353 2.64 -14.29 8.45
CA GLN A 353 1.83 -14.23 9.66
C GLN A 353 2.45 -15.03 10.82
N THR A 354 2.94 -16.25 10.54
CA THR A 354 3.52 -17.12 11.57
C THR A 354 4.78 -16.55 12.22
N GLN A 355 5.49 -15.62 11.58
CA GLN A 355 6.69 -15.00 12.19
C GLN A 355 6.36 -14.15 13.42
N TRP A 356 5.10 -13.70 13.56
CA TRP A 356 4.64 -12.88 14.69
C TRP A 356 4.01 -13.67 15.83
N GLN A 357 3.74 -14.98 15.66
CA GLN A 357 3.08 -15.83 16.66
C GLN A 357 3.82 -15.94 18.01
N GLY A 358 5.09 -15.53 18.07
CA GLY A 358 5.87 -15.47 19.31
C GLY A 358 5.57 -14.24 20.19
N PHE A 359 4.70 -13.34 19.75
CA PHE A 359 4.36 -12.08 20.42
C PHE A 359 2.87 -12.03 20.76
N PRO A 360 2.48 -11.30 21.82
CA PRO A 360 1.09 -10.92 21.99
C PRO A 360 0.63 -10.04 20.82
N LEU A 361 -0.36 -10.50 20.07
CA LEU A 361 -0.85 -9.81 18.88
C LEU A 361 -2.38 -9.86 18.80
N GLU A 362 -2.95 -8.88 18.12
CA GLU A 362 -4.37 -8.76 17.81
C GLU A 362 -4.51 -8.51 16.31
N GLN A 363 -5.26 -9.37 15.59
CA GLN A 363 -5.71 -9.01 14.25
C GLN A 363 -6.76 -7.92 14.39
N HIS A 364 -6.42 -6.71 14.05
CA HIS A 364 -7.25 -5.54 14.36
C HIS A 364 -7.88 -4.90 13.13
N LYS A 365 -7.42 -5.21 11.93
CA LYS A 365 -8.03 -4.73 10.67
C LYS A 365 -8.00 -5.82 9.61
N ARG A 366 -8.98 -5.73 8.68
CA ARG A 366 -9.04 -6.54 7.47
C ARG A 366 -9.38 -5.64 6.30
N ARG A 367 -8.69 -5.85 5.19
CA ARG A 367 -8.93 -5.15 3.93
C ARG A 367 -9.28 -6.14 2.84
N ARG A 368 -10.07 -5.69 1.87
CA ARG A 368 -10.53 -6.52 0.77
C ARG A 368 -10.29 -5.88 -0.58
N CYS A 369 -9.71 -6.64 -1.49
CA CYS A 369 -9.83 -6.40 -2.92
C CYS A 369 -11.13 -7.02 -3.41
N PHE A 370 -11.91 -6.24 -4.13
CA PHE A 370 -13.14 -6.69 -4.75
C PHE A 370 -12.92 -6.94 -6.24
N ILE A 371 -13.70 -7.85 -6.82
CA ILE A 371 -13.63 -8.20 -8.24
C ILE A 371 -15.05 -8.30 -8.82
N LYS A 372 -15.19 -7.94 -10.09
CA LYS A 372 -16.41 -8.13 -10.87
C LYS A 372 -16.08 -8.54 -12.28
N ASP A 373 -16.76 -9.59 -12.78
CA ASP A 373 -16.75 -9.96 -14.19
C ASP A 373 -17.59 -8.97 -14.99
N LEU A 374 -17.06 -8.55 -16.14
CA LEU A 374 -17.79 -7.70 -17.07
C LEU A 374 -18.44 -8.56 -18.14
N ALA A 375 -19.75 -8.39 -18.33
CA ALA A 375 -20.40 -8.96 -19.48
C ALA A 375 -19.72 -8.44 -20.77
N PRO A 376 -19.54 -9.30 -21.81
CA PRO A 376 -19.05 -8.85 -23.10
C PRO A 376 -19.85 -7.62 -23.56
N ALA A 377 -19.16 -6.62 -24.14
CA ALA A 377 -19.87 -5.51 -24.77
C ALA A 377 -20.89 -6.10 -25.76
N ALA A 378 -22.17 -5.73 -25.59
CA ALA A 378 -23.16 -6.11 -26.57
C ALA A 378 -22.64 -5.65 -27.94
N GLN A 379 -22.38 -6.60 -28.85
CA GLN A 379 -22.04 -6.25 -30.21
C GLN A 379 -23.19 -5.40 -30.73
N THR A 380 -22.94 -4.10 -30.91
CA THR A 380 -23.85 -3.24 -31.65
C THR A 380 -23.97 -3.88 -33.03
N ALA A 381 -25.12 -4.50 -33.28
CA ALA A 381 -25.42 -5.08 -34.57
C ALA A 381 -25.22 -3.96 -35.62
N ALA A 382 -24.30 -4.20 -36.54
CA ALA A 382 -24.13 -3.35 -37.69
C ALA A 382 -25.49 -3.13 -38.35
N PRO A 383 -25.85 -1.94 -38.81
CA PRO A 383 -27.09 -1.72 -39.53
C PRO A 383 -27.10 -2.67 -40.71
N LYS A 384 -28.09 -3.54 -40.79
CA LYS A 384 -28.34 -4.32 -42.03
C LYS A 384 -28.55 -3.31 -43.13
N GLU A 385 -27.61 -3.21 -44.05
CA GLU A 385 -27.87 -2.56 -45.34
C GLU A 385 -29.10 -3.22 -45.94
N MET A 386 -30.18 -2.46 -46.01
CA MET A 386 -31.35 -2.88 -46.82
C MET A 386 -30.89 -2.90 -48.25
N ALA A 387 -30.65 -4.09 -48.78
CA ALA A 387 -30.57 -4.29 -50.21
C ALA A 387 -31.93 -3.92 -50.80
N GLY A 388 -31.95 -2.74 -51.43
CA GLY A 388 -33.08 -2.29 -52.23
C GLY A 388 -33.20 -3.12 -53.51
N VAL A 389 -34.39 -3.54 -53.77
CA VAL A 389 -34.87 -4.10 -55.05
C VAL A 389 -34.85 -2.96 -56.10
#